data_343e61512a1e1b2193cd862e799e52b5
#
_entry.id   343e61512a1e1b2193cd862e799e52b5
#
_cell.length_a   1.000
_cell.length_b   1.000
_cell.length_c   1.000
_cell.angle_alpha   90.00
_cell.angle_beta   90.00
_cell.angle_gamma   90.00
#
_symmetry.space_group_name_H-M   'P 1'
#
loop_
_entity.id
_entity.type
_entity.pdbx_description
1 polymer ?
#
loop_
_entity_poly.entity_id
_entity_poly.type
_entity_poly.pdbx_seq_one_letter_code
_entity_poly.pdbx_strand_id
1 'polypeptide(L)'
;MDKTIKVGIVGATGYTGSELLRLLANRSDVEITAITSRTEAGKSVTELFPFLRGFLDDLKFSSPDAADLTVCDFVFFATPHGVAMNAARELVSKGVRIL
;
A
#
# COMPACT_ATOMS: atom_id res chain seq x y z
N MET A 1 -16.89 -6.48 17.78
CA MET A 1 -16.06 -7.02 16.75
C MET A 1 -15.35 -5.89 16.00
N ASP A 2 -14.05 -5.93 16.02
CA ASP A 2 -13.28 -4.84 15.48
C ASP A 2 -13.26 -4.87 13.97
N LYS A 3 -13.54 -3.75 13.36
CA LYS A 3 -13.39 -3.61 11.92
C LYS A 3 -11.97 -3.24 11.59
N THR A 4 -11.35 -4.08 10.78
CA THR A 4 -10.03 -3.77 10.25
C THR A 4 -10.18 -2.99 8.96
N ILE A 5 -9.51 -1.86 8.88
CA ILE A 5 -9.50 -1.03 7.67
C ILE A 5 -8.41 -1.56 6.74
N LYS A 6 -8.80 -1.92 5.53
CA LYS A 6 -7.86 -2.44 4.53
C LYS A 6 -7.26 -1.28 3.74
N VAL A 7 -5.94 -1.24 3.70
CA VAL A 7 -5.18 -0.14 3.12
C VAL A 7 -4.25 -0.65 2.04
N GLY A 8 -4.23 0.06 0.91
CA GLY A 8 -3.25 -0.16 -0.14
C GLY A 8 -2.32 1.04 -0.25
N ILE A 9 -1.07 0.81 -0.63
CA ILE A 9 -0.09 1.87 -0.83
C ILE A 9 0.53 1.70 -2.21
N VAL A 10 0.41 2.73 -3.04
CA VAL A 10 0.96 2.74 -4.39
C VAL A 10 2.26 3.54 -4.38
N GLY A 11 3.33 2.92 -4.88
CA GLY A 11 4.63 3.57 -4.92
C GLY A 11 5.34 3.64 -3.59
N ALA A 12 5.34 2.55 -2.85
CA ALA A 12 5.75 2.54 -1.44
C ALA A 12 7.25 2.54 -1.18
N THR A 13 8.09 2.52 -2.22
CA THR A 13 9.55 2.46 -2.02
C THR A 13 10.19 3.82 -1.77
N GLY A 14 9.46 4.92 -1.98
CA GLY A 14 9.97 6.25 -1.69
C GLY A 14 9.90 6.58 -0.20
N TYR A 15 10.40 7.76 0.14
CA TYR A 15 10.43 8.22 1.52
C TYR A 15 9.02 8.29 2.13
N THR A 16 8.07 8.85 1.39
CA THR A 16 6.69 8.98 1.85
C THR A 16 6.07 7.60 2.11
N GLY A 17 6.31 6.65 1.20
CA GLY A 17 5.78 5.30 1.36
C GLY A 17 6.36 4.59 2.58
N SER A 18 7.65 4.72 2.83
CA SER A 18 8.28 4.08 3.98
C SER A 18 7.75 4.66 5.30
N GLU A 19 7.49 5.96 5.36
CA GLU A 19 6.92 6.59 6.54
C GLU A 19 5.49 6.12 6.78
N LEU A 20 4.70 5.99 5.72
CA LEU A 20 3.34 5.46 5.84
C LEU A 20 3.36 4.03 6.39
N LEU A 21 4.26 3.20 5.87
CA LEU A 21 4.39 1.82 6.35
C LEU A 21 4.74 1.78 7.83
N ARG A 22 5.67 2.62 8.24
CA ARG A 22 6.10 2.67 9.63
C ARG A 22 4.95 3.05 10.56
N LEU A 23 4.18 4.05 10.17
CA LEU A 23 3.06 4.52 10.97
C LEU A 23 1.90 3.52 10.99
N LEU A 24 1.57 2.94 9.84
CA LEU A 24 0.42 2.06 9.73
C LEU A 24 0.68 0.66 10.27
N ALA A 25 1.92 0.18 10.21
CA ALA A 25 2.25 -1.16 10.67
C ALA A 25 1.99 -1.35 12.17
N ASN A 26 2.05 -0.27 12.94
CA ASN A 26 1.82 -0.33 14.38
C ASN A 26 0.35 -0.22 14.79
N ARG A 27 -0.54 -0.01 13.83
CA ARG A 27 -1.96 0.14 14.16
C ARG A 27 -2.67 -1.21 14.08
N SER A 28 -3.37 -1.56 15.15
CA SER A 28 -4.14 -2.80 15.19
C SER A 28 -5.43 -2.74 14.39
N ASP A 29 -5.90 -1.54 14.07
CA ASP A 29 -7.14 -1.32 13.32
C ASP A 29 -6.93 -1.20 11.81
N VAL A 30 -5.68 -1.36 11.36
CA VAL A 30 -5.33 -1.21 9.94
C VAL A 30 -4.61 -2.46 9.46
N GLU A 31 -5.03 -2.96 8.31
CA GLU A 31 -4.37 -4.07 7.63
C GLU A 31 -3.87 -3.56 6.28
N ILE A 32 -2.57 -3.68 6.05
CA ILE A 32 -1.99 -3.32 4.75
C ILE A 32 -2.12 -4.53 3.85
N THR A 33 -3.06 -4.47 2.89
CA THR A 33 -3.39 -5.62 2.05
C THR A 33 -2.70 -5.57 0.69
N ALA A 34 -2.28 -4.39 0.25
CA ALA A 34 -1.62 -4.25 -1.04
C ALA A 34 -0.57 -3.16 -0.97
N ILE A 35 0.56 -3.42 -1.60
CA ILE A 35 1.65 -2.46 -1.67
C ILE A 35 2.30 -2.63 -3.05
N THR A 36 2.47 -1.54 -3.77
CA THR A 36 2.99 -1.64 -5.14
C THR A 36 4.30 -0.91 -5.30
N SER A 37 5.12 -1.46 -6.18
CA SER A 37 6.36 -0.84 -6.63
C SER A 37 6.71 -1.41 -7.99
N ARG A 38 7.12 -0.56 -8.91
CA ARG A 38 7.54 -1.02 -10.24
C ARG A 38 8.89 -1.70 -10.20
N THR A 39 9.78 -1.22 -9.33
CA THR A 39 11.16 -1.72 -9.29
C THR A 39 11.34 -2.88 -8.34
N GLU A 40 10.49 -3.00 -7.32
CA GLU A 40 10.69 -3.98 -6.25
C GLU A 40 9.62 -5.07 -6.24
N ALA A 41 8.83 -5.18 -7.29
CA ALA A 41 7.77 -6.19 -7.38
C ALA A 41 8.32 -7.59 -7.16
N GLY A 42 7.64 -8.38 -6.33
CA GLY A 42 8.05 -9.72 -5.99
C GLY A 42 8.93 -9.84 -4.77
N LYS A 43 9.50 -8.73 -4.30
CA LYS A 43 10.35 -8.75 -3.10
C LYS A 43 9.51 -8.61 -1.84
N SER A 44 9.99 -9.20 -0.75
CA SER A 44 9.35 -9.03 0.54
C SER A 44 9.54 -7.59 1.04
N VAL A 45 8.49 -7.05 1.64
CA VAL A 45 8.55 -5.71 2.22
C VAL A 45 9.66 -5.60 3.26
N THR A 46 9.88 -6.66 4.03
CA THR A 46 10.90 -6.65 5.08
C THR A 46 12.33 -6.70 4.54
N GLU A 47 12.52 -7.06 3.27
CA GLU A 47 13.83 -6.94 2.64
C GLU A 47 14.26 -5.49 2.49
N LEU A 48 13.34 -4.64 2.04
CA LEU A 48 13.61 -3.21 1.87
C LEU A 48 13.54 -2.46 3.18
N PHE A 49 12.64 -2.86 4.04
CA PHE A 49 12.36 -2.18 5.30
C PHE A 49 12.46 -3.16 6.46
N PRO A 50 13.69 -3.45 6.92
CA PRO A 50 13.87 -4.43 8.00
C PRO A 50 13.16 -4.06 9.30
N PHE A 51 12.86 -2.78 9.52
CA PHE A 51 12.13 -2.37 10.72
C PHE A 51 10.69 -2.88 10.76
N LEU A 52 10.19 -3.43 9.64
CA LEU A 52 8.85 -4.00 9.58
C LEU A 52 8.81 -5.49 9.91
N ARG A 53 9.93 -6.08 10.25
CA ARG A 53 9.96 -7.48 10.67
C ARG A 53 9.10 -7.67 11.92
N GLY A 54 8.31 -8.73 11.92
CA GLY A 54 7.35 -8.97 12.98
C GLY A 54 6.00 -8.29 12.76
N PHE A 55 5.89 -7.40 11.80
CA PHE A 55 4.63 -6.70 11.49
C PHE A 55 4.08 -7.06 10.11
N LEU A 56 4.95 -7.09 9.09
CA LEU A 56 4.54 -7.30 7.71
C LEU A 56 5.38 -8.39 7.03
N ASP A 57 5.67 -9.47 7.75
CA ASP A 57 6.58 -10.50 7.25
C ASP A 57 6.08 -11.20 5.98
N ASP A 58 4.77 -11.32 5.81
CA ASP A 58 4.19 -12.03 4.67
C ASP A 58 3.83 -11.14 3.50
N LEU A 59 4.06 -9.84 3.63
CA LEU A 59 3.69 -8.89 2.60
C LEU A 59 4.80 -8.73 1.57
N LYS A 60 4.43 -8.82 0.29
CA LYS A 60 5.36 -8.62 -0.83
C LYS A 60 4.88 -7.48 -1.69
N PHE A 61 5.86 -6.81 -2.32
CA PHE A 61 5.53 -5.80 -3.32
C PHE A 61 4.91 -6.44 -4.54
N SER A 62 3.85 -5.83 -5.06
CA SER A 62 3.23 -6.22 -6.32
C SER A 62 3.52 -5.17 -7.37
N SER A 63 3.51 -5.55 -8.65
CA SER A 63 3.55 -4.53 -9.69
C SER A 63 2.22 -3.76 -9.67
N PRO A 64 2.22 -2.48 -10.09
CA PRO A 64 0.97 -1.72 -10.13
C PRO A 64 -0.12 -2.36 -10.98
N ASP A 65 0.27 -3.09 -12.01
CA ASP A 65 -0.70 -3.73 -12.91
C ASP A 65 -1.29 -5.01 -12.32
N ALA A 66 -0.57 -5.67 -11.42
CA ALA A 66 -1.00 -6.94 -10.84
C ALA A 66 -1.79 -6.77 -9.54
N ALA A 67 -1.62 -5.66 -8.85
CA ALA A 67 -2.26 -5.46 -7.56
C ALA A 67 -3.74 -5.16 -7.73
N ASP A 68 -4.57 -5.84 -6.95
CA ASP A 68 -6.00 -5.54 -6.91
C ASP A 68 -6.25 -4.59 -5.74
N LEU A 69 -6.34 -3.31 -6.05
CA LEU A 69 -6.57 -2.28 -5.04
C LEU A 69 -8.05 -2.09 -4.70
N THR A 70 -8.94 -2.75 -5.44
CA THR A 70 -10.38 -2.61 -5.20
C THR A 70 -10.81 -3.29 -3.89
N VAL A 71 -9.99 -4.17 -3.35
CA VAL A 71 -10.27 -4.80 -2.05
C VAL A 71 -9.94 -3.90 -0.87
N CYS A 72 -9.30 -2.75 -1.13
CA CYS A 72 -8.92 -1.83 -0.08
C CYS A 72 -10.05 -0.86 0.25
N ASP A 73 -10.10 -0.42 1.50
CA ASP A 73 -11.00 0.65 1.92
C ASP A 73 -10.40 2.01 1.59
N PHE A 74 -9.09 2.13 1.74
CA PHE A 74 -8.32 3.32 1.44
C PHE A 74 -7.08 2.97 0.63
N VAL A 75 -6.70 3.85 -0.27
CA VAL A 75 -5.44 3.73 -1.01
C VAL A 75 -4.67 5.03 -0.88
N PHE A 76 -3.42 4.93 -0.44
CA PHE A 76 -2.49 6.06 -0.40
C PHE A 76 -1.61 6.03 -1.64
N PHE A 77 -1.51 7.16 -2.31
CA PHE A 77 -0.63 7.30 -3.47
C PHE A 77 0.63 8.05 -3.04
N ALA A 78 1.73 7.33 -2.94
CA ALA A 78 3.03 7.88 -2.58
C ALA A 78 3.91 8.10 -3.82
N THR A 79 3.29 8.14 -4.99
CA THR A 79 3.98 8.37 -6.25
C THR A 79 4.14 9.86 -6.53
N PRO A 80 5.03 10.23 -7.46
CA PRO A 80 5.12 11.61 -7.91
C PRO A 80 3.80 12.15 -8.42
N HIS A 81 3.64 13.45 -8.26
CA HIS A 81 2.40 14.15 -8.61
C HIS A 81 2.00 13.89 -10.06
N GLY A 82 0.74 13.53 -10.26
CA GLY A 82 0.18 13.34 -11.60
C GLY A 82 0.32 11.93 -12.17
N VAL A 83 1.20 11.09 -11.62
CA VAL A 83 1.47 9.77 -12.19
C VAL A 83 0.30 8.80 -12.02
N ALA A 84 -0.47 8.93 -10.95
CA ALA A 84 -1.47 7.94 -10.58
C ALA A 84 -2.91 8.40 -10.81
N MET A 85 -3.13 9.47 -11.57
CA MET A 85 -4.47 10.06 -11.70
C MET A 85 -5.51 9.12 -12.29
N ASN A 86 -5.15 8.38 -13.34
CA ASN A 86 -6.10 7.48 -13.98
C ASN A 86 -6.47 6.31 -13.05
N ALA A 87 -5.48 5.77 -12.36
CA ALA A 87 -5.72 4.70 -11.41
C ALA A 87 -6.59 5.18 -10.25
N ALA A 88 -6.37 6.39 -9.77
CA ALA A 88 -7.17 6.96 -8.70
C ALA A 88 -8.63 7.12 -9.10
N ARG A 89 -8.88 7.62 -10.32
CA ARG A 89 -10.25 7.76 -10.82
C ARG A 89 -10.98 6.42 -10.88
N GLU A 90 -10.30 5.41 -11.37
CA GLU A 90 -10.88 4.08 -11.46
C GLU A 90 -11.25 3.54 -10.08
N LEU A 91 -10.36 3.70 -9.11
CA LEU A 91 -10.62 3.23 -7.75
C LEU A 91 -11.78 3.98 -7.09
N VAL A 92 -11.84 5.29 -7.27
CA VAL A 92 -12.94 6.08 -6.73
C VAL A 92 -14.27 5.62 -7.32
N SER A 93 -14.31 5.31 -8.61
CA SER A 93 -15.53 4.83 -9.24
C SER A 93 -16.00 3.49 -8.67
N LYS A 94 -15.09 2.74 -8.05
CA LYS A 94 -15.40 1.44 -7.43
C LYS A 94 -15.58 1.54 -5.92
N GLY A 95 -15.63 2.75 -5.37
CA GLY A 95 -15.91 2.97 -3.97
C GLY A 95 -14.71 3.01 -3.05
N VAL A 96 -13.50 2.97 -3.59
CA VAL A 96 -12.26 3.06 -2.79
C VAL A 96 -11.94 4.52 -2.50
N ARG A 97 -11.59 4.82 -1.26
CA ARG A 97 -11.20 6.17 -0.87
C ARG A 97 -9.71 6.39 -1.12
N ILE A 98 -9.38 7.56 -1.64
CA ILE A 98 -8.00 7.91 -2.00
C ILE A 98 -7.49 8.99 -1.05
N LEU A 99 -6.27 8.81 -0.61
CA LEU A 99 -5.59 9.78 0.24
C LEU A 99 -4.23 10.18 -0.33
#